data_e3114568efc717b0a145c34cce56534f
#
_entry.id   e3114568efc717b0a145c34cce56534f
#
_cell.length_a   1.000
_cell.length_b   1.000
_cell.length_c   1.000
_cell.angle_alpha   90.00
_cell.angle_beta   90.00
_cell.angle_gamma   90.00
#
_symmetry.space_group_name_H-M   'P 1'
#
loop_
_entity.id
_entity.type
_entity.pdbx_description
1 polymer ?
#
loop_
_entity_poly.entity_id
_entity_poly.type
_entity_poly.pdbx_seq_one_letter_code
_entity_poly.pdbx_strand_id
1 'polypeptide(L)'
;MMRALWKNLLAAVVATALLSPAAAAQDLTVMTSGGFTAAFERLAPQYSRQTGATVATLHGPSMGQTPQAIPNRLARGEHADVVIMVGSALQKLIDAGLVDPASRVELADSRIGMVVRSGAPKPKIDTVEQFKHALLQADSVAYSDSASGVYIETTLFKQLQIQGPMMAKSRKIERIPVGSVVADGSYQLGFQQMAELLPVAGVDVVGKIPEPLQSITRYAAGVPVSADHPAAARRLLAYLQSGDAQAVARATGLDPVSP
;
A
#
# COMPACT_ATOMS: atom_id res chain seq x y z
N MET A 1 -78.57 -12.39 -43.95
CA MET A 1 -78.03 -13.24 -42.88
C MET A 1 -76.50 -13.19 -42.93
N MET A 2 -75.88 -12.30 -42.12
CA MET A 2 -74.42 -12.07 -42.10
C MET A 2 -73.83 -12.71 -40.87
N ARG A 3 -72.86 -13.58 -41.03
CA ARG A 3 -72.04 -14.12 -39.96
C ARG A 3 -70.69 -13.41 -39.94
N ALA A 4 -70.42 -12.70 -38.89
CA ALA A 4 -69.19 -12.02 -38.64
C ALA A 4 -68.07 -13.00 -38.29
N LEU A 5 -66.94 -12.89 -39.00
CA LEU A 5 -65.68 -13.55 -38.68
C LEU A 5 -64.82 -12.65 -37.74
N TRP A 6 -64.63 -13.10 -36.51
CA TRP A 6 -63.66 -12.48 -35.59
C TRP A 6 -62.28 -13.10 -35.89
N LYS A 7 -61.37 -12.26 -36.33
CA LYS A 7 -59.95 -12.61 -36.43
C LYS A 7 -59.25 -12.31 -35.13
N ASN A 8 -58.76 -13.36 -34.48
CA ASN A 8 -57.87 -13.22 -33.31
C ASN A 8 -56.47 -12.77 -33.79
N LEU A 9 -56.07 -11.56 -33.43
CA LEU A 9 -54.69 -11.09 -33.50
C LEU A 9 -53.98 -11.54 -32.23
N LEU A 10 -53.12 -12.56 -32.32
CA LEU A 10 -52.13 -12.85 -31.30
C LEU A 10 -50.98 -11.83 -31.46
N ALA A 11 -50.85 -10.89 -30.51
CA ALA A 11 -49.68 -10.03 -30.38
C ALA A 11 -48.54 -10.83 -29.72
N ALA A 12 -47.57 -11.24 -30.51
CA ALA A 12 -46.31 -11.80 -29.97
C ALA A 12 -45.46 -10.68 -29.42
N VAL A 13 -45.41 -10.57 -28.09
CA VAL A 13 -44.42 -9.70 -27.40
C VAL A 13 -43.07 -10.38 -27.45
N VAL A 14 -42.20 -9.95 -28.35
CA VAL A 14 -40.79 -10.34 -28.37
C VAL A 14 -40.09 -9.57 -27.25
N ALA A 15 -39.85 -10.23 -26.10
CA ALA A 15 -39.00 -9.73 -25.08
C ALA A 15 -37.55 -9.80 -25.56
N THR A 16 -37.04 -8.71 -26.09
CA THR A 16 -35.63 -8.51 -26.36
C THR A 16 -34.91 -8.40 -25.01
N ALA A 17 -34.39 -9.52 -24.46
CA ALA A 17 -33.45 -9.52 -23.38
C ALA A 17 -32.21 -8.77 -23.85
N LEU A 18 -32.00 -7.57 -23.33
CA LEU A 18 -30.74 -6.82 -23.45
C LEU A 18 -29.67 -7.61 -22.71
N LEU A 19 -28.99 -8.52 -23.39
CA LEU A 19 -27.71 -9.06 -22.93
C LEU A 19 -26.74 -7.89 -22.91
N SER A 20 -26.57 -7.29 -21.74
CA SER A 20 -25.42 -6.42 -21.50
C SER A 20 -24.18 -7.27 -21.78
N PRO A 21 -23.27 -6.84 -22.69
CA PRO A 21 -22.04 -7.58 -22.89
C PRO A 21 -21.33 -7.65 -21.54
N ALA A 22 -21.09 -8.85 -21.04
CA ALA A 22 -20.20 -9.07 -19.92
C ALA A 22 -18.88 -8.39 -20.30
N ALA A 23 -18.50 -7.34 -19.58
CA ALA A 23 -17.24 -6.67 -19.84
C ALA A 23 -16.15 -7.74 -19.81
N ALA A 24 -15.49 -7.95 -20.95
CA ALA A 24 -14.43 -8.94 -21.07
C ALA A 24 -13.42 -8.69 -19.93
N ALA A 25 -13.07 -9.75 -19.25
CA ALA A 25 -12.03 -9.70 -18.23
C ALA A 25 -10.76 -9.16 -18.87
N GLN A 26 -10.23 -8.07 -18.33
CA GLN A 26 -9.04 -7.40 -18.87
C GLN A 26 -7.88 -7.63 -17.91
N ASP A 27 -6.71 -7.95 -18.50
CA ASP A 27 -5.48 -8.05 -17.74
C ASP A 27 -5.03 -6.66 -17.28
N LEU A 28 -4.69 -6.54 -16.02
CA LEU A 28 -4.24 -5.28 -15.42
C LEU A 28 -2.80 -5.41 -14.92
N THR A 29 -1.99 -4.42 -15.21
CA THR A 29 -0.66 -4.27 -14.60
C THR A 29 -0.71 -3.22 -13.51
N VAL A 30 -0.33 -3.62 -12.28
CA VAL A 30 -0.35 -2.75 -11.10
C VAL A 30 1.06 -2.59 -10.56
N MET A 31 1.55 -1.37 -10.46
CA MET A 31 2.77 -1.06 -9.72
C MET A 31 2.43 -0.69 -8.29
N THR A 32 2.97 -1.40 -7.30
CA THR A 32 2.73 -1.16 -5.87
C THR A 32 4.01 -0.95 -5.09
N SER A 33 3.96 -0.09 -4.08
CA SER A 33 5.09 0.17 -3.19
C SER A 33 4.93 -0.49 -1.83
N GLY A 34 6.06 -0.73 -1.16
CA GLY A 34 6.23 -1.61 0.00
C GLY A 34 5.11 -1.62 1.03
N GLY A 35 4.74 -0.48 1.59
CA GLY A 35 3.79 -0.48 2.71
C GLY A 35 2.35 -0.89 2.36
N PHE A 36 1.94 -0.90 1.07
CA PHE A 36 0.63 -1.43 0.65
C PHE A 36 0.72 -2.83 0.03
N THR A 37 1.94 -3.32 -0.20
CA THR A 37 2.20 -4.60 -0.89
C THR A 37 1.48 -5.77 -0.22
N ALA A 38 1.63 -5.95 1.10
CA ALA A 38 1.02 -7.07 1.82
C ALA A 38 -0.52 -7.09 1.74
N ALA A 39 -1.15 -5.93 1.71
CA ALA A 39 -2.59 -5.81 1.47
C ALA A 39 -2.92 -6.16 0.01
N PHE A 40 -2.19 -5.60 -0.95
CA PHE A 40 -2.47 -5.80 -2.36
C PHE A 40 -2.28 -7.26 -2.81
N GLU A 41 -1.25 -7.96 -2.31
CA GLU A 41 -1.01 -9.38 -2.58
C GLU A 41 -2.16 -10.28 -2.12
N ARG A 42 -2.92 -9.87 -1.08
CA ARG A 42 -4.14 -10.56 -0.65
C ARG A 42 -5.36 -10.15 -1.46
N LEU A 43 -5.43 -8.89 -1.89
CA LEU A 43 -6.58 -8.31 -2.60
C LEU A 43 -6.60 -8.66 -4.09
N ALA A 44 -5.45 -8.67 -4.77
CA ALA A 44 -5.38 -8.94 -6.20
C ALA A 44 -5.96 -10.31 -6.58
N PRO A 45 -5.65 -11.44 -5.89
CA PRO A 45 -6.29 -12.72 -6.17
C PRO A 45 -7.80 -12.74 -5.87
N GLN A 46 -8.28 -11.96 -4.88
CA GLN A 46 -9.70 -11.86 -4.57
C GLN A 46 -10.43 -11.11 -5.69
N TYR A 47 -9.88 -9.99 -6.15
CA TYR A 47 -10.40 -9.24 -7.29
C TYR A 47 -10.44 -10.09 -8.56
N SER A 48 -9.36 -10.85 -8.84
CA SER A 48 -9.31 -11.76 -9.99
C SER A 48 -10.41 -12.81 -9.96
N ARG A 49 -10.66 -13.42 -8.80
CA ARG A 49 -11.75 -14.40 -8.65
C ARG A 49 -13.14 -13.81 -8.83
N GLN A 50 -13.34 -12.56 -8.41
CA GLN A 50 -14.65 -11.88 -8.52
C GLN A 50 -14.95 -11.39 -9.92
N THR A 51 -13.93 -11.00 -10.68
CA THR A 51 -14.10 -10.30 -11.97
C THR A 51 -13.66 -11.12 -13.18
N GLY A 52 -12.88 -12.17 -12.96
CA GLY A 52 -12.20 -12.92 -14.03
C GLY A 52 -10.95 -12.21 -14.59
N ALA A 53 -10.64 -10.99 -14.14
CA ALA A 53 -9.47 -10.24 -14.61
C ALA A 53 -8.16 -10.84 -14.07
N THR A 54 -7.11 -10.84 -14.88
CA THR A 54 -5.74 -11.14 -14.41
C THR A 54 -5.12 -9.84 -13.88
N VAL A 55 -4.41 -9.93 -12.74
CA VAL A 55 -3.69 -8.80 -12.15
C VAL A 55 -2.21 -9.15 -12.02
N ALA A 56 -1.39 -8.56 -12.88
CA ALA A 56 0.07 -8.62 -12.77
C ALA A 56 0.55 -7.54 -11.79
N THR A 57 1.36 -7.93 -10.81
CA THR A 57 1.88 -7.01 -9.79
C THR A 57 3.37 -6.78 -9.98
N LEU A 58 3.76 -5.52 -10.07
CA LEU A 58 5.15 -5.06 -10.11
C LEU A 58 5.45 -4.28 -8.84
N HIS A 59 6.58 -4.59 -8.20
CA HIS A 59 6.99 -3.92 -6.97
C HIS A 59 8.03 -2.83 -7.25
N GLY A 60 7.93 -1.71 -6.53
CA GLY A 60 8.92 -0.64 -6.61
C GLY A 60 8.74 0.41 -5.53
N PRO A 61 9.80 1.13 -5.13
CA PRO A 61 9.68 2.23 -4.18
C PRO A 61 8.78 3.35 -4.72
N SER A 62 8.05 4.03 -3.82
CA SER A 62 7.26 5.22 -4.18
C SER A 62 8.12 6.41 -4.62
N MET A 63 9.40 6.40 -4.28
CA MET A 63 10.34 7.50 -4.53
C MET A 63 11.78 6.98 -4.54
N GLY A 64 12.72 7.85 -4.86
CA GLY A 64 14.15 7.52 -4.89
C GLY A 64 14.73 7.42 -6.30
N GLN A 65 16.06 7.18 -6.36
CA GLN A 65 16.80 7.19 -7.62
C GLN A 65 16.97 5.81 -8.27
N THR A 66 16.49 4.76 -7.62
CA THR A 66 16.63 3.41 -8.17
C THR A 66 15.85 3.26 -9.47
N PRO A 67 16.34 2.48 -10.45
CA PRO A 67 15.58 2.22 -11.68
C PRO A 67 14.21 1.58 -11.43
N GLN A 68 14.02 0.88 -10.30
CA GLN A 68 12.80 0.20 -9.92
C GLN A 68 11.77 1.14 -9.26
N ALA A 69 12.14 2.37 -8.89
CA ALA A 69 11.20 3.32 -8.33
C ALA A 69 10.06 3.61 -9.33
N ILE A 70 8.82 3.57 -8.86
CA ILE A 70 7.61 3.75 -9.69
C ILE A 70 7.71 5.01 -10.56
N PRO A 71 8.13 6.20 -10.04
CA PRO A 71 8.30 7.37 -10.88
C PRO A 71 9.30 7.17 -12.03
N ASN A 72 10.40 6.48 -11.76
CA ASN A 72 11.44 6.24 -12.77
C ASN A 72 10.98 5.21 -13.84
N ARG A 73 10.18 4.23 -13.45
CA ARG A 73 9.55 3.27 -14.37
C ARG A 73 8.60 3.99 -15.33
N LEU A 74 7.67 4.79 -14.79
CA LEU A 74 6.73 5.56 -15.61
C LEU A 74 7.43 6.56 -16.52
N ALA A 75 8.47 7.24 -16.03
CA ALA A 75 9.25 8.19 -16.83
C ALA A 75 9.98 7.51 -18.02
N ARG A 76 10.28 6.22 -17.93
CA ARG A 76 10.83 5.42 -19.02
C ARG A 76 9.77 4.82 -19.95
N GLY A 77 8.48 5.12 -19.72
CA GLY A 77 7.38 4.56 -20.49
C GLY A 77 7.03 3.11 -20.12
N GLU A 78 7.48 2.61 -18.95
CA GLU A 78 7.08 1.27 -18.50
C GLU A 78 5.58 1.28 -18.16
N HIS A 79 4.86 0.29 -18.70
CA HIS A 79 3.42 0.24 -18.64
C HIS A 79 2.90 -0.09 -17.24
N ALA A 80 1.83 0.60 -16.82
CA ALA A 80 0.97 0.25 -15.70
C ALA A 80 -0.45 0.77 -15.91
N ASP A 81 -1.45 0.02 -15.49
CA ASP A 81 -2.85 0.46 -15.45
C ASP A 81 -3.20 1.14 -14.12
N VAL A 82 -2.56 0.73 -13.04
CA VAL A 82 -2.73 1.34 -11.71
C VAL A 82 -1.37 1.48 -11.02
N VAL A 83 -1.19 2.60 -10.34
CA VAL A 83 -0.08 2.80 -9.39
C VAL A 83 -0.63 2.95 -7.98
N ILE A 84 0.00 2.24 -7.01
CA ILE A 84 -0.32 2.31 -5.58
C ILE A 84 0.96 2.71 -4.85
N MET A 85 0.97 3.90 -4.24
CA MET A 85 2.18 4.47 -3.70
C MET A 85 1.92 5.50 -2.59
N VAL A 86 2.96 6.03 -2.00
CA VAL A 86 2.85 7.14 -1.03
C VAL A 86 2.15 8.32 -1.68
N GLY A 87 1.09 8.83 -1.03
CA GLY A 87 0.19 9.85 -1.60
C GLY A 87 0.88 11.15 -2.00
N SER A 88 1.92 11.58 -1.27
CA SER A 88 2.72 12.75 -1.65
C SER A 88 3.58 12.53 -2.90
N ALA A 89 4.04 11.30 -3.12
CA ALA A 89 4.76 10.93 -4.33
C ALA A 89 3.80 10.75 -5.53
N LEU A 90 2.61 10.20 -5.30
CA LEU A 90 1.55 10.15 -6.31
C LEU A 90 1.16 11.57 -6.77
N GLN A 91 1.05 12.52 -5.83
CA GLN A 91 0.74 13.90 -6.19
C GLN A 91 1.78 14.49 -7.17
N LYS A 92 3.06 14.21 -6.96
CA LYS A 92 4.11 14.65 -7.90
C LYS A 92 3.95 14.06 -9.30
N LEU A 93 3.46 12.82 -9.42
CA LEU A 93 3.15 12.22 -10.73
C LEU A 93 1.93 12.85 -11.38
N ILE A 94 0.93 13.23 -10.58
CA ILE A 94 -0.24 13.99 -11.05
C ILE A 94 0.20 15.37 -11.55
N ASP A 95 0.98 16.09 -10.76
CA ASP A 95 1.50 17.43 -11.11
C ASP A 95 2.38 17.39 -12.38
N ALA A 96 3.06 16.26 -12.62
CA ALA A 96 3.85 16.02 -13.83
C ALA A 96 3.01 15.52 -15.03
N GLY A 97 1.69 15.37 -14.89
CA GLY A 97 0.80 14.90 -15.96
C GLY A 97 0.96 13.42 -16.30
N LEU A 98 1.57 12.60 -15.42
CA LEU A 98 1.77 11.16 -15.64
C LEU A 98 0.63 10.31 -15.08
N VAL A 99 -0.17 10.83 -14.17
CA VAL A 99 -1.32 10.18 -13.56
C VAL A 99 -2.54 11.09 -13.68
N ASP A 100 -3.69 10.52 -14.04
CA ASP A 100 -4.95 11.23 -14.13
C ASP A 100 -5.41 11.73 -12.74
N PRO A 101 -5.51 13.05 -12.52
CA PRO A 101 -5.91 13.61 -11.23
C PRO A 101 -7.30 13.16 -10.78
N ALA A 102 -8.23 12.91 -11.71
CA ALA A 102 -9.58 12.46 -11.41
C ALA A 102 -9.65 10.99 -10.97
N SER A 103 -8.55 10.25 -11.10
CA SER A 103 -8.46 8.85 -10.69
C SER A 103 -7.90 8.65 -9.29
N ARG A 104 -7.39 9.70 -8.64
CA ARG A 104 -6.77 9.59 -7.32
C ARG A 104 -7.76 9.10 -6.27
N VAL A 105 -7.40 8.04 -5.55
CA VAL A 105 -8.13 7.51 -4.39
C VAL A 105 -7.18 7.32 -3.21
N GLU A 106 -7.65 7.67 -2.02
CA GLU A 106 -6.93 7.39 -0.77
C GLU A 106 -7.25 5.95 -0.34
N LEU A 107 -6.23 5.19 0.10
CA LEU A 107 -6.40 3.78 0.42
C LEU A 107 -6.25 3.47 1.91
N ALA A 108 -5.15 3.90 2.52
CA ALA A 108 -4.87 3.61 3.92
C ALA A 108 -3.77 4.51 4.49
N ASP A 109 -3.75 4.63 5.80
CA ASP A 109 -2.65 5.20 6.56
C ASP A 109 -1.74 4.09 7.08
N SER A 110 -0.44 4.32 7.03
CA SER A 110 0.56 3.45 7.60
C SER A 110 1.34 4.15 8.70
N ARG A 111 1.54 3.44 9.81
CA ARG A 111 2.28 3.90 10.97
C ARG A 111 3.60 3.17 11.12
N ILE A 112 4.57 3.85 11.71
CA ILE A 112 5.89 3.27 12.02
C ILE A 112 5.75 2.36 13.23
N GLY A 113 6.28 1.15 13.11
CA GLY A 113 6.37 0.18 14.18
C GLY A 113 7.80 -0.14 14.57
N MET A 114 7.94 -0.80 15.71
CA MET A 114 9.18 -1.33 16.24
C MET A 114 9.12 -2.85 16.33
N VAL A 115 10.20 -3.51 15.96
CA VAL A 115 10.40 -4.96 16.15
C VAL A 115 11.68 -5.24 16.93
N VAL A 116 11.68 -6.40 17.59
CA VAL A 116 12.84 -7.09 18.14
C VAL A 116 12.94 -8.48 17.53
N ARG A 117 14.07 -9.15 17.70
CA ARG A 117 14.19 -10.56 17.34
C ARG A 117 13.18 -11.42 18.12
N SER A 118 12.62 -12.42 17.48
CA SER A 118 11.66 -13.33 18.14
C SER A 118 12.23 -13.93 19.41
N GLY A 119 11.43 -13.83 20.50
CA GLY A 119 11.81 -14.28 21.84
C GLY A 119 12.71 -13.29 22.62
N ALA A 120 13.15 -12.19 22.02
CA ALA A 120 13.91 -11.16 22.74
C ALA A 120 12.97 -10.32 23.64
N PRO A 121 13.46 -9.77 24.76
CA PRO A 121 12.68 -8.88 25.61
C PRO A 121 12.15 -7.68 24.82
N LYS A 122 10.84 -7.40 24.95
CA LYS A 122 10.20 -6.24 24.33
C LYS A 122 10.35 -5.03 25.25
N PRO A 123 11.00 -3.95 24.84
CA PRO A 123 11.03 -2.73 25.63
C PRO A 123 9.65 -2.11 25.74
N LYS A 124 9.36 -1.41 26.83
CA LYS A 124 8.16 -0.57 26.92
C LYS A 124 8.32 0.67 26.06
N ILE A 125 7.30 0.99 25.28
CA ILE A 125 7.29 2.14 24.35
C ILE A 125 5.94 2.89 24.37
N ASP A 126 5.16 2.74 25.42
CA ASP A 126 3.82 3.33 25.51
C ASP A 126 3.84 4.86 25.62
N THR A 127 4.92 5.42 26.16
CA THR A 127 5.13 6.87 26.27
C THR A 127 6.38 7.33 25.51
N VAL A 128 6.46 8.64 25.26
CA VAL A 128 7.64 9.27 24.62
C VAL A 128 8.90 9.00 25.43
N GLU A 129 8.82 9.07 26.74
CA GLU A 129 9.94 8.84 27.67
C GLU A 129 10.41 7.38 27.64
N GLN A 130 9.48 6.43 27.70
CA GLN A 130 9.79 5.01 27.59
C GLN A 130 10.42 4.67 26.24
N PHE A 131 9.88 5.22 25.16
CA PHE A 131 10.41 5.04 23.82
C PHE A 131 11.82 5.62 23.67
N LYS A 132 12.04 6.86 24.16
CA LYS A 132 13.36 7.48 24.19
C LYS A 132 14.36 6.63 25.01
N HIS A 133 13.92 6.14 26.16
CA HIS A 133 14.75 5.26 27.01
C HIS A 133 15.12 3.97 26.28
N ALA A 134 14.17 3.31 25.65
CA ALA A 134 14.40 2.09 24.86
C ALA A 134 15.44 2.32 23.75
N LEU A 135 15.34 3.43 23.01
CA LEU A 135 16.32 3.80 22.01
C LEU A 135 17.73 4.02 22.59
N LEU A 136 17.83 4.70 23.73
CA LEU A 136 19.13 4.97 24.35
C LEU A 136 19.79 3.71 24.91
N GLN A 137 18.99 2.76 25.41
CA GLN A 137 19.49 1.49 25.99
C GLN A 137 19.85 0.45 24.92
N ALA A 138 19.29 0.55 23.73
CA ALA A 138 19.59 -0.40 22.66
C ALA A 138 21.04 -0.32 22.19
N ASP A 139 21.65 -1.47 21.92
CA ASP A 139 23.02 -1.57 21.39
C ASP A 139 23.09 -1.16 19.92
N SER A 140 22.04 -1.48 19.14
CA SER A 140 21.99 -1.20 17.71
C SER A 140 20.54 -1.00 17.22
N VAL A 141 20.38 -0.11 16.24
CA VAL A 141 19.08 0.26 15.67
C VAL A 141 19.15 0.24 14.15
N ALA A 142 18.17 -0.42 13.53
CA ALA A 142 17.98 -0.43 12.08
C ALA A 142 16.72 0.34 11.69
N TYR A 143 16.77 1.09 10.59
CA TYR A 143 15.60 1.73 9.97
C TYR A 143 15.71 1.65 8.46
N SER A 144 14.59 1.74 7.75
CA SER A 144 14.54 1.59 6.29
C SER A 144 15.11 2.79 5.53
N ASP A 145 15.36 2.63 4.25
CA ASP A 145 15.65 3.69 3.30
C ASP A 145 14.37 4.37 2.72
N SER A 146 13.19 3.95 3.21
CA SER A 146 11.88 4.49 2.80
C SER A 146 11.47 5.73 3.63
N ALA A 147 10.23 6.19 3.43
CA ALA A 147 9.68 7.37 4.12
C ALA A 147 9.81 7.31 5.65
N SER A 148 9.59 6.13 6.28
CA SER A 148 9.74 5.95 7.72
C SER A 148 11.17 6.15 8.18
N GLY A 149 12.15 5.61 7.46
CA GLY A 149 13.55 5.75 7.81
C GLY A 149 14.06 7.17 7.61
N VAL A 150 13.66 7.83 6.54
CA VAL A 150 13.97 9.26 6.34
C VAL A 150 13.46 10.10 7.52
N TYR A 151 12.22 9.86 7.95
CA TYR A 151 11.66 10.55 9.11
C TYR A 151 12.46 10.27 10.40
N ILE A 152 12.81 9.02 10.65
CA ILE A 152 13.60 8.62 11.85
C ILE A 152 14.94 9.33 11.87
N GLU A 153 15.67 9.30 10.76
CA GLU A 153 17.00 9.88 10.62
C GLU A 153 16.99 11.41 10.73
N THR A 154 16.07 12.04 10.02
CA THR A 154 16.10 13.51 9.85
C THR A 154 15.31 14.27 10.88
N THR A 155 14.31 13.65 11.52
CA THR A 155 13.31 14.32 12.36
C THR A 155 13.22 13.71 13.76
N LEU A 156 12.93 12.41 13.87
CA LEU A 156 12.62 11.76 15.14
C LEU A 156 13.75 11.88 16.18
N PHE A 157 14.98 11.56 15.78
CA PHE A 157 16.13 11.63 16.70
C PHE A 157 16.43 13.05 17.17
N LYS A 158 16.16 14.05 16.32
CA LYS A 158 16.27 15.48 16.70
C LYS A 158 15.18 15.89 17.69
N GLN A 159 13.94 15.51 17.39
CA GLN A 159 12.78 15.79 18.25
C GLN A 159 12.97 15.22 19.66
N LEU A 160 13.55 14.03 19.76
CA LEU A 160 13.87 13.39 21.02
C LEU A 160 15.18 13.92 21.67
N GLN A 161 15.93 14.78 21.00
CA GLN A 161 17.23 15.30 21.44
C GLN A 161 18.26 14.18 21.72
N ILE A 162 18.28 13.14 20.86
CA ILE A 162 19.19 11.99 20.98
C ILE A 162 19.99 11.74 19.70
N GLN A 163 20.04 12.69 18.78
CA GLN A 163 20.66 12.51 17.47
C GLN A 163 22.12 12.01 17.59
N GLY A 164 22.95 12.64 18.44
CA GLY A 164 24.35 12.26 18.61
C GLY A 164 24.53 10.78 19.01
N PRO A 165 23.94 10.32 20.13
CA PRO A 165 24.00 8.91 20.53
C PRO A 165 23.45 7.94 19.50
N MET A 166 22.37 8.31 18.78
CA MET A 166 21.75 7.42 17.79
C MET A 166 22.58 7.27 16.53
N MET A 167 23.23 8.31 16.05
CA MET A 167 24.08 8.23 14.85
C MET A 167 25.22 7.22 15.00
N ALA A 168 25.72 7.00 16.19
CA ALA A 168 26.81 6.03 16.45
C ALA A 168 26.35 4.57 16.28
N LYS A 169 25.09 4.26 16.61
CA LYS A 169 24.55 2.90 16.70
C LYS A 169 23.36 2.60 15.78
N SER A 170 22.92 3.58 14.99
CA SER A 170 21.84 3.38 14.01
C SER A 170 22.37 3.21 12.60
N ARG A 171 21.66 2.41 11.81
CA ARG A 171 22.00 2.24 10.38
C ARG A 171 20.73 2.21 9.52
N LYS A 172 20.84 2.83 8.36
CA LYS A 172 19.86 2.73 7.30
C LYS A 172 20.07 1.42 6.54
N ILE A 173 19.01 0.66 6.42
CA ILE A 173 18.98 -0.63 5.70
C ILE A 173 18.38 -0.37 4.32
N GLU A 174 19.12 -0.71 3.30
CA GLU A 174 18.73 -0.49 1.91
C GLU A 174 18.33 -1.81 1.24
N ARG A 175 17.27 -1.78 0.44
CA ARG A 175 16.83 -2.85 -0.47
C ARG A 175 16.28 -4.12 0.16
N ILE A 176 16.44 -4.33 1.46
CA ILE A 176 15.90 -5.50 2.16
C ILE A 176 15.00 -5.06 3.31
N PRO A 177 14.04 -5.88 3.74
CA PRO A 177 13.22 -5.57 4.91
C PRO A 177 14.07 -5.38 6.18
N VAL A 178 13.79 -4.34 6.95
CA VAL A 178 14.50 -4.09 8.22
C VAL A 178 14.32 -5.27 9.19
N GLY A 179 13.13 -5.88 9.19
CA GLY A 179 12.88 -7.05 10.03
C GLY A 179 13.85 -8.21 9.77
N SER A 180 14.40 -8.39 8.55
CA SER A 180 15.32 -9.48 8.27
C SER A 180 16.66 -9.33 9.01
N VAL A 181 17.21 -8.12 9.11
CA VAL A 181 18.45 -7.86 9.85
C VAL A 181 18.26 -7.83 11.37
N VAL A 182 17.01 -7.74 11.85
CA VAL A 182 16.67 -7.95 13.25
C VAL A 182 16.49 -9.44 13.54
N ALA A 183 15.85 -10.17 12.64
CA ALA A 183 15.63 -11.61 12.76
C ALA A 183 16.94 -12.40 12.82
N ASP A 184 17.94 -12.02 12.03
CA ASP A 184 19.27 -12.65 12.02
C ASP A 184 20.18 -12.21 13.21
N GLY A 185 19.73 -11.18 14.00
CA GLY A 185 20.45 -10.68 15.15
C GLY A 185 21.52 -9.63 14.84
N SER A 186 21.62 -9.15 13.62
CA SER A 186 22.53 -8.07 13.24
C SER A 186 22.19 -6.74 13.92
N TYR A 187 20.90 -6.52 14.24
CA TYR A 187 20.40 -5.35 14.94
C TYR A 187 19.42 -5.74 16.04
N GLN A 188 19.46 -4.99 17.17
CA GLN A 188 18.59 -5.25 18.30
C GLN A 188 17.17 -4.71 18.10
N LEU A 189 17.05 -3.50 17.57
CA LEU A 189 15.77 -2.86 17.26
C LEU A 189 15.66 -2.56 15.78
N GLY A 190 14.46 -2.75 15.23
CA GLY A 190 14.17 -2.40 13.85
C GLY A 190 12.91 -1.53 13.71
N PHE A 191 12.95 -0.57 12.80
CA PHE A 191 11.85 0.35 12.51
C PHE A 191 11.52 0.38 11.03
N GLN A 192 10.25 0.16 10.72
CA GLN A 192 9.70 0.27 9.37
C GLN A 192 8.19 0.50 9.46
N GLN A 193 7.50 0.62 8.34
CA GLN A 193 6.04 0.63 8.33
C GLN A 193 5.51 -0.68 8.91
N MET A 194 4.46 -0.63 9.74
CA MET A 194 3.86 -1.82 10.36
C MET A 194 3.54 -2.92 9.36
N ALA A 195 2.98 -2.56 8.21
CA ALA A 195 2.62 -3.52 7.17
C ALA A 195 3.82 -4.23 6.51
N GLU A 196 5.02 -3.65 6.63
CA GLU A 196 6.27 -4.25 6.15
C GLU A 196 6.96 -5.10 7.23
N LEU A 197 6.69 -4.83 8.52
CA LEU A 197 7.25 -5.61 9.64
C LEU A 197 6.46 -6.88 9.94
N LEU A 198 5.13 -6.81 9.87
CA LEU A 198 4.23 -7.91 10.23
C LEU A 198 4.47 -9.21 9.45
N PRO A 199 4.79 -9.21 8.16
CA PRO A 199 5.01 -10.43 7.41
C PRO A 199 6.40 -11.06 7.62
N VAL A 200 7.32 -10.38 8.32
CA VAL A 200 8.70 -10.86 8.48
C VAL A 200 8.76 -11.93 9.56
N ALA A 201 9.19 -13.14 9.19
CA ALA A 201 9.43 -14.21 10.13
C ALA A 201 10.69 -13.95 10.99
N GLY A 202 10.68 -14.42 12.24
CA GLY A 202 11.83 -14.30 13.15
C GLY A 202 11.92 -12.98 13.90
N VAL A 203 10.90 -12.12 13.79
CA VAL A 203 10.76 -10.93 14.61
C VAL A 203 9.47 -10.93 15.43
N ASP A 204 9.50 -10.27 16.55
CA ASP A 204 8.32 -9.94 17.35
C ASP A 204 8.04 -8.45 17.29
N VAL A 205 6.80 -8.10 16.92
CA VAL A 205 6.36 -6.71 16.96
C VAL A 205 6.28 -6.25 18.42
N VAL A 206 6.97 -5.16 18.74
CA VAL A 206 6.87 -4.47 20.04
C VAL A 206 5.60 -3.63 20.06
N GLY A 207 5.37 -2.86 19.02
CA GLY A 207 4.21 -1.98 18.88
C GLY A 207 4.46 -0.87 17.85
N LYS A 208 3.45 -0.01 17.68
CA LYS A 208 3.60 1.27 16.98
C LYS A 208 4.42 2.21 17.88
N ILE A 209 5.26 3.07 17.31
CA ILE A 209 5.91 4.13 18.11
C ILE A 209 4.84 5.06 18.69
N PRO A 210 5.11 5.77 19.80
CA PRO A 210 4.12 6.63 20.45
C PRO A 210 3.48 7.63 19.49
N GLU A 211 2.16 7.81 19.58
CA GLU A 211 1.37 8.63 18.64
C GLU A 211 1.91 10.08 18.47
N PRO A 212 2.40 10.79 19.52
CA PRO A 212 3.01 12.11 19.36
C PRO A 212 4.28 12.13 18.52
N LEU A 213 4.89 10.96 18.30
CA LEU A 213 6.11 10.77 17.52
C LEU A 213 5.85 10.08 16.18
N GLN A 214 4.60 9.80 15.81
CA GLN A 214 4.28 9.14 14.56
C GLN A 214 4.50 10.06 13.35
N SER A 215 4.96 9.44 12.27
CA SER A 215 4.87 9.99 10.92
C SER A 215 3.96 9.11 10.11
N ILE A 216 2.71 9.57 9.94
CA ILE A 216 1.70 8.82 9.21
C ILE A 216 2.01 8.92 7.71
N THR A 217 2.15 7.77 7.06
CA THR A 217 2.31 7.70 5.62
C THR A 217 0.99 7.31 4.98
N ARG A 218 0.34 8.25 4.27
CA ARG A 218 -0.86 8.00 3.48
C ARG A 218 -0.49 7.28 2.20
N TYR A 219 -1.13 6.12 1.93
CA TYR A 219 -1.08 5.43 0.64
C TYR A 219 -2.29 5.80 -0.20
N ALA A 220 -2.04 6.08 -1.46
CA ALA A 220 -3.04 6.42 -2.45
C ALA A 220 -2.77 5.67 -3.75
N ALA A 221 -3.78 5.59 -4.60
CA ALA A 221 -3.68 5.00 -5.91
C ALA A 221 -4.23 5.92 -7.00
N GLY A 222 -3.81 5.67 -8.23
CA GLY A 222 -4.27 6.41 -9.40
C GLY A 222 -4.03 5.64 -10.69
N VAL A 223 -4.62 6.12 -11.77
CA VAL A 223 -4.52 5.56 -13.12
C VAL A 223 -3.51 6.39 -13.92
N PRO A 224 -2.39 5.81 -14.37
CA PRO A 224 -1.49 6.50 -15.29
C PRO A 224 -2.21 6.96 -16.56
N VAL A 225 -1.83 8.10 -17.12
CA VAL A 225 -2.43 8.60 -18.38
C VAL A 225 -2.13 7.68 -19.56
N SER A 226 -1.09 6.86 -19.45
CA SER A 226 -0.68 5.84 -20.43
C SER A 226 -1.31 4.47 -20.18
N ALA A 227 -2.30 4.33 -19.28
CA ALA A 227 -2.94 3.06 -18.97
C ALA A 227 -3.69 2.53 -20.20
N ASP A 228 -3.49 1.23 -20.53
CA ASP A 228 -4.18 0.59 -21.65
C ASP A 228 -5.66 0.31 -21.32
N HIS A 229 -5.97 0.09 -20.03
CA HIS A 229 -7.29 -0.30 -19.56
C HIS A 229 -7.87 0.64 -18.49
N PRO A 230 -8.04 1.96 -18.78
CA PRO A 230 -8.40 2.95 -17.74
C PRO A 230 -9.77 2.68 -17.08
N ALA A 231 -10.73 2.11 -17.80
CA ALA A 231 -12.03 1.76 -17.23
C ALA A 231 -11.94 0.57 -16.27
N ALA A 232 -11.12 -0.44 -16.58
CA ALA A 232 -10.87 -1.58 -15.68
C ALA A 232 -10.03 -1.16 -14.48
N ALA A 233 -9.04 -0.28 -14.68
CA ALA A 233 -8.25 0.32 -13.62
C ALA A 233 -9.13 1.05 -12.60
N ARG A 234 -10.09 1.87 -13.04
CA ARG A 234 -11.03 2.56 -12.14
C ARG A 234 -11.92 1.57 -11.37
N ARG A 235 -12.32 0.44 -11.98
CA ARG A 235 -13.06 -0.62 -11.24
C ARG A 235 -12.20 -1.24 -10.13
N LEU A 236 -10.92 -1.48 -10.40
CA LEU A 236 -9.98 -1.96 -9.38
C LEU A 236 -9.83 -0.93 -8.25
N LEU A 237 -9.70 0.37 -8.57
CA LEU A 237 -9.63 1.42 -7.56
C LEU A 237 -10.88 1.46 -6.67
N ALA A 238 -12.07 1.34 -7.26
CA ALA A 238 -13.33 1.26 -6.50
C ALA A 238 -13.38 0.01 -5.60
N TYR A 239 -12.90 -1.14 -6.09
CA TYR A 239 -12.77 -2.35 -5.26
C TYR A 239 -11.82 -2.14 -4.08
N LEU A 240 -10.66 -1.49 -4.28
CA LEU A 240 -9.70 -1.23 -3.21
C LEU A 240 -10.24 -0.30 -2.10
N GLN A 241 -11.26 0.49 -2.40
CA GLN A 241 -11.98 1.32 -1.43
C GLN A 241 -13.16 0.60 -0.75
N SER A 242 -13.51 -0.62 -1.17
CA SER A 242 -14.62 -1.37 -0.58
C SER A 242 -14.35 -1.74 0.89
N GLY A 243 -15.42 -1.99 1.64
CA GLY A 243 -15.34 -2.42 3.04
C GLY A 243 -14.50 -3.70 3.22
N ASP A 244 -14.62 -4.66 2.31
CA ASP A 244 -13.85 -5.91 2.32
C ASP A 244 -12.35 -5.65 2.10
N ALA A 245 -12.01 -4.78 1.14
CA ALA A 245 -10.63 -4.40 0.89
C ALA A 245 -10.02 -3.63 2.08
N GLN A 246 -10.80 -2.75 2.71
CA GLN A 246 -10.40 -2.03 3.90
C GLN A 246 -10.22 -2.97 5.12
N ALA A 247 -11.00 -4.05 5.23
CA ALA A 247 -10.79 -5.07 6.25
C ALA A 247 -9.47 -5.83 6.03
N VAL A 248 -9.12 -6.16 4.78
CA VAL A 248 -7.82 -6.78 4.44
C VAL A 248 -6.67 -5.82 4.74
N ALA A 249 -6.79 -4.54 4.38
CA ALA A 249 -5.78 -3.53 4.69
C ALA A 249 -5.52 -3.46 6.21
N ARG A 250 -6.57 -3.45 7.02
CA ARG A 250 -6.49 -3.49 8.50
C ARG A 250 -5.75 -4.74 9.01
N ALA A 251 -6.10 -5.90 8.46
CA ALA A 251 -5.47 -7.17 8.83
C ALA A 251 -3.99 -7.28 8.43
N THR A 252 -3.50 -6.37 7.61
CA THR A 252 -2.09 -6.28 7.20
C THR A 252 -1.33 -5.13 7.88
N GLY A 253 -1.92 -4.50 8.90
CA GLY A 253 -1.23 -3.47 9.71
C GLY A 253 -1.38 -2.04 9.20
N LEU A 254 -2.29 -1.83 8.24
CA LEU A 254 -2.67 -0.51 7.77
C LEU A 254 -3.91 0.00 8.52
N ASP A 255 -4.03 1.31 8.65
CA ASP A 255 -5.24 1.93 9.18
C ASP A 255 -6.09 2.42 7.98
N PRO A 256 -7.30 1.88 7.80
CA PRO A 256 -8.19 2.32 6.74
C PRO A 256 -8.52 3.79 6.83
N VAL A 257 -8.69 4.43 5.68
CA VAL A 257 -9.20 5.79 5.59
C VAL A 257 -10.63 5.74 5.10
N SER A 258 -11.49 6.57 5.69
CA SER A 258 -12.85 6.76 5.16
C SER A 258 -12.78 7.40 3.79
N PRO A 259 -13.61 6.95 2.83
CA PRO A 259 -13.75 7.59 1.53
C PRO A 259 -14.14 9.05 1.62
#